data_bacfcf026beeb914006d3969c9ba2997
#
_entry.id   bacfcf026beeb914006d3969c9ba2997
#
_cell.length_a   1.000
_cell.length_b   1.000
_cell.length_c   1.000
_cell.angle_alpha   90.00
_cell.angle_beta   90.00
_cell.angle_gamma   90.00
#
_symmetry.space_group_name_H-M   'P 1'
#
loop_
_entity.id
_entity.type
_entity.pdbx_description
1 polymer ?
#
loop_
_entity_poly.entity_id
_entity_poly.type
_entity_poly.pdbx_seq_one_letter_code
_entity_poly.pdbx_strand_id
1 'polypeptide(L)'
;MQKWEGAISINIMKKFLLILAVIIIIPSIAFSAEPDPDLAKEVEIGRRAMKNIETDWPITSDPAVTSKLEMILRRLEPFMSRRINWEIYLVKTEALNAFCLPGGFIFFTTGIIDALKTDSELAAVMAHEMIHADRKHALRMAADTDKVTLGALAVMILSGGAAAPVILAHVAQVAITSAYTLELEAEADRLGLDALIKSGYSPTGMITLFEHFMAEEYKQPIRDYGIYMNHPDTPKRLEAAVKILHERHIPIERKYSLGLLRTEIKEGTNDIALNIDGQNVITGRKTPETRALMTSIRAELDKYLQLELAPYEIHVERGSLYIGNHFIAGNADGMTKPDDIRKNLLKVINSGRAKYPTSKFFK
;
A
#
# COMPACT_ATOMS: atom_id res chain seq x y z
N MET A 1 66.54 -35.47 -3.43
CA MET A 1 65.65 -34.57 -2.67
C MET A 1 64.77 -33.70 -3.64
N GLN A 2 63.50 -33.63 -3.37
CA GLN A 2 62.48 -32.76 -4.05
C GLN A 2 62.02 -33.21 -5.46
N LYS A 3 60.99 -34.04 -5.48
CA LYS A 3 59.98 -34.12 -6.55
C LYS A 3 58.67 -34.74 -5.99
N TRP A 4 57.98 -34.06 -5.06
CA TRP A 4 56.72 -34.59 -4.52
C TRP A 4 55.67 -33.50 -4.12
N GLU A 5 55.70 -32.29 -4.64
CA GLU A 5 54.72 -31.26 -4.24
C GLU A 5 53.68 -30.86 -5.29
N GLY A 6 53.77 -31.37 -6.54
CA GLY A 6 52.82 -30.92 -7.59
C GLY A 6 51.56 -31.75 -7.81
N ALA A 7 51.52 -33.01 -7.29
CA ALA A 7 50.45 -33.95 -7.65
C ALA A 7 49.23 -33.93 -6.73
N ILE A 8 49.35 -33.41 -5.52
CA ILE A 8 48.25 -33.41 -4.53
C ILE A 8 47.28 -32.23 -4.76
N SER A 9 47.78 -31.10 -5.27
CA SER A 9 46.97 -29.89 -5.51
C SER A 9 45.95 -30.02 -6.63
N ILE A 10 46.28 -30.74 -7.71
CA ILE A 10 45.44 -30.87 -8.90
C ILE A 10 44.23 -31.80 -8.66
N ASN A 11 44.39 -32.83 -7.85
CA ASN A 11 43.33 -33.79 -7.53
C ASN A 11 42.31 -33.25 -6.53
N ILE A 12 42.72 -32.36 -5.62
CA ILE A 12 41.84 -31.71 -4.67
C ILE A 12 41.00 -30.61 -5.40
N MET A 13 41.62 -29.87 -6.31
CA MET A 13 40.95 -28.86 -7.11
C MET A 13 39.93 -29.46 -8.09
N LYS A 14 40.19 -30.61 -8.70
CA LYS A 14 39.25 -31.34 -9.54
C LYS A 14 38.07 -31.91 -8.75
N LYS A 15 38.26 -32.37 -7.52
CA LYS A 15 37.17 -32.81 -6.65
C LYS A 15 36.32 -31.63 -6.15
N PHE A 16 36.90 -30.46 -5.91
CA PHE A 16 36.14 -29.25 -5.56
C PHE A 16 35.35 -28.71 -6.76
N LEU A 17 35.88 -28.75 -7.98
CA LEU A 17 35.15 -28.39 -9.19
C LEU A 17 33.98 -29.36 -9.50
N LEU A 18 34.12 -30.65 -9.21
CA LEU A 18 33.04 -31.62 -9.39
C LEU A 18 31.90 -31.43 -8.34
N ILE A 19 32.22 -31.00 -7.13
CA ILE A 19 31.24 -30.73 -6.09
C ILE A 19 30.51 -29.42 -6.39
N LEU A 20 31.19 -28.40 -6.98
CA LEU A 20 30.58 -27.16 -7.39
C LEU A 20 29.66 -27.32 -8.62
N ALA A 21 29.96 -28.27 -9.51
CA ALA A 21 29.11 -28.57 -10.68
C ALA A 21 27.85 -29.37 -10.35
N VAL A 22 27.81 -30.08 -9.22
CA VAL A 22 26.62 -30.84 -8.78
C VAL A 22 25.62 -29.94 -8.02
N ILE A 23 26.05 -28.78 -7.50
CA ILE A 23 25.15 -27.81 -6.79
C ILE A 23 24.35 -26.92 -7.76
N ILE A 24 24.70 -26.87 -9.05
CA ILE A 24 24.05 -25.97 -10.03
C ILE A 24 22.89 -26.63 -10.81
N ILE A 25 22.66 -27.93 -10.61
CA ILE A 25 21.51 -28.63 -11.18
C ILE A 25 20.54 -28.98 -10.04
N ILE A 26 20.06 -27.99 -9.31
CA ILE A 26 18.72 -28.07 -8.74
C ILE A 26 17.80 -27.70 -9.90
N PRO A 27 17.03 -28.66 -10.45
CA PRO A 27 15.94 -28.24 -11.34
C PRO A 27 15.10 -27.28 -10.49
N SER A 28 14.91 -26.06 -10.99
CA SER A 28 13.82 -25.24 -10.52
C SER A 28 12.56 -26.08 -10.78
N ILE A 29 12.16 -26.88 -9.79
CA ILE A 29 10.83 -27.45 -9.77
C ILE A 29 9.96 -26.20 -9.69
N ALA A 30 9.56 -25.69 -10.85
CA ALA A 30 8.42 -24.84 -10.95
C ALA A 30 7.30 -25.68 -10.32
N PHE A 31 7.00 -25.40 -9.06
CA PHE A 31 5.85 -25.96 -8.37
C PHE A 31 4.66 -25.42 -9.15
N SER A 32 4.28 -26.15 -10.19
CA SER A 32 3.00 -25.94 -10.88
C SER A 32 1.96 -26.29 -9.82
N ALA A 33 1.55 -25.28 -9.05
CA ALA A 33 0.40 -25.45 -8.20
C ALA A 33 -0.73 -25.90 -9.13
N GLU A 34 -1.33 -27.04 -8.81
CA GLU A 34 -2.50 -27.53 -9.55
C GLU A 34 -3.54 -26.37 -9.59
N PRO A 35 -4.18 -26.15 -10.73
CA PRO A 35 -5.18 -25.10 -10.84
C PRO A 35 -6.26 -25.38 -9.79
N ASP A 36 -6.60 -24.37 -8.99
CA ASP A 36 -7.69 -24.44 -8.01
C ASP A 36 -9.00 -24.83 -8.77
N PRO A 37 -9.55 -26.02 -8.55
CA PRO A 37 -10.69 -26.51 -9.33
C PRO A 37 -11.95 -25.66 -9.13
N ASP A 38 -12.00 -24.89 -8.05
CA ASP A 38 -13.12 -23.99 -7.77
C ASP A 38 -12.96 -22.62 -8.42
N LEU A 39 -11.73 -22.23 -8.81
CA LEU A 39 -11.47 -20.90 -9.38
C LEU A 39 -12.25 -20.69 -10.69
N ALA A 40 -12.33 -21.71 -11.56
CA ALA A 40 -13.11 -21.61 -12.80
C ALA A 40 -14.60 -21.31 -12.52
N LYS A 41 -15.16 -21.91 -11.48
CA LYS A 41 -16.55 -21.64 -11.06
C LYS A 41 -16.69 -20.22 -10.51
N GLU A 42 -15.73 -19.75 -9.70
CA GLU A 42 -15.72 -18.39 -9.17
C GLU A 42 -15.64 -17.35 -10.29
N VAL A 43 -14.78 -17.56 -11.28
CA VAL A 43 -14.67 -16.69 -12.47
C VAL A 43 -16.00 -16.62 -13.21
N GLU A 44 -16.67 -17.75 -13.40
CA GLU A 44 -17.98 -17.76 -14.07
C GLU A 44 -19.06 -17.04 -13.24
N ILE A 45 -19.05 -17.21 -11.91
CA ILE A 45 -19.94 -16.49 -10.99
C ILE A 45 -19.67 -14.98 -11.08
N GLY A 46 -18.41 -14.57 -11.00
CA GLY A 46 -18.02 -13.16 -11.10
C GLY A 46 -18.40 -12.53 -12.43
N ARG A 47 -18.20 -13.23 -13.55
CA ARG A 47 -18.61 -12.76 -14.89
C ARG A 47 -20.13 -12.58 -15.01
N ARG A 48 -20.91 -13.48 -14.44
CA ARG A 48 -22.37 -13.33 -14.41
C ARG A 48 -22.80 -12.15 -13.55
N ALA A 49 -22.14 -11.95 -12.40
CA ALA A 49 -22.40 -10.81 -11.52
C ALA A 49 -22.04 -9.47 -12.22
N MET A 50 -20.92 -9.43 -12.93
CA MET A 50 -20.46 -8.24 -13.66
C MET A 50 -21.47 -7.75 -14.69
N LYS A 51 -22.15 -8.64 -15.43
CA LYS A 51 -23.19 -8.24 -16.40
C LYS A 51 -24.32 -7.41 -15.78
N ASN A 52 -24.65 -7.67 -14.52
CA ASN A 52 -25.68 -6.90 -13.81
C ASN A 52 -25.12 -5.52 -13.40
N ILE A 53 -23.84 -5.48 -13.02
CA ILE A 53 -23.15 -4.23 -12.61
C ILE A 53 -23.00 -3.27 -13.80
N GLU A 54 -22.60 -3.75 -14.96
CA GLU A 54 -22.45 -2.93 -16.17
C GLU A 54 -23.74 -2.20 -16.58
N THR A 55 -24.90 -2.74 -16.20
CA THR A 55 -26.19 -2.12 -16.49
C THR A 55 -26.45 -0.92 -15.58
N ASP A 56 -26.06 -0.99 -14.32
CA ASP A 56 -26.37 0.01 -13.30
C ASP A 56 -25.22 0.99 -13.07
N TRP A 57 -23.98 0.57 -13.36
CA TRP A 57 -22.76 1.32 -13.08
C TRP A 57 -21.89 1.45 -14.33
N PRO A 58 -21.81 2.61 -14.98
CA PRO A 58 -21.06 2.79 -16.22
C PRO A 58 -19.56 2.59 -15.99
N ILE A 59 -19.00 1.62 -16.69
CA ILE A 59 -17.56 1.40 -16.75
C ILE A 59 -16.94 2.53 -17.56
N THR A 60 -15.84 3.08 -17.07
CA THR A 60 -15.06 4.14 -17.71
C THR A 60 -13.62 3.71 -17.90
N SER A 61 -12.85 4.49 -18.62
CA SER A 61 -11.43 4.23 -18.87
C SER A 61 -10.62 5.51 -18.63
N ASP A 62 -9.60 5.39 -17.81
CA ASP A 62 -8.51 6.36 -17.67
C ASP A 62 -7.19 5.58 -17.71
N PRO A 63 -6.43 5.67 -18.82
CA PRO A 63 -5.20 4.90 -18.98
C PRO A 63 -4.15 5.18 -17.90
N ALA A 64 -4.07 6.42 -17.38
CA ALA A 64 -3.10 6.78 -16.34
C ALA A 64 -3.48 6.14 -14.99
N VAL A 65 -4.75 6.20 -14.63
CA VAL A 65 -5.29 5.57 -13.41
C VAL A 65 -5.16 4.05 -13.52
N THR A 66 -5.59 3.46 -14.64
CA THR A 66 -5.51 2.01 -14.85
C THR A 66 -4.08 1.50 -14.76
N SER A 67 -3.13 2.17 -15.43
CA SER A 67 -1.70 1.80 -15.37
C SER A 67 -1.14 1.87 -13.93
N LYS A 68 -1.55 2.88 -13.16
CA LYS A 68 -1.17 3.00 -11.74
C LYS A 68 -1.72 1.83 -10.92
N LEU A 69 -3.00 1.51 -11.05
CA LEU A 69 -3.64 0.41 -10.34
C LEU A 69 -3.03 -0.95 -10.72
N GLU A 70 -2.72 -1.16 -12.01
CA GLU A 70 -2.02 -2.36 -12.47
C GLU A 70 -0.61 -2.50 -11.87
N MET A 71 0.15 -1.41 -11.73
CA MET A 71 1.44 -1.45 -11.05
C MET A 71 1.29 -1.86 -9.58
N ILE A 72 0.27 -1.35 -8.91
CA ILE A 72 -0.02 -1.71 -7.52
C ILE A 72 -0.39 -3.19 -7.43
N LEU A 73 -1.29 -3.65 -8.29
CA LEU A 73 -1.73 -5.04 -8.38
C LEU A 73 -0.55 -6.00 -8.54
N ARG A 74 0.32 -5.77 -9.54
CA ARG A 74 1.49 -6.63 -9.81
C ARG A 74 2.45 -6.75 -8.63
N ARG A 75 2.52 -5.73 -7.76
CA ARG A 75 3.36 -5.76 -6.56
C ARG A 75 2.69 -6.51 -5.41
N LEU A 76 1.36 -6.53 -5.33
CA LEU A 76 0.59 -7.20 -4.28
C LEU A 76 0.30 -8.66 -4.61
N GLU A 77 0.04 -8.97 -5.89
CA GLU A 77 -0.35 -10.30 -6.37
C GLU A 77 0.55 -11.45 -5.86
N PRO A 78 1.90 -11.35 -5.82
CA PRO A 78 2.76 -12.43 -5.34
C PRO A 78 2.52 -12.86 -3.89
N PHE A 79 1.81 -12.03 -3.12
CA PHE A 79 1.54 -12.25 -1.69
C PHE A 79 0.12 -12.74 -1.40
N MET A 80 -0.67 -12.97 -2.44
CA MET A 80 -1.95 -13.65 -2.33
C MET A 80 -1.76 -15.16 -2.19
N SER A 81 -2.68 -15.84 -1.51
CA SER A 81 -2.55 -17.28 -1.25
C SER A 81 -2.95 -18.13 -2.46
N ARG A 82 -3.73 -17.56 -3.38
CA ARG A 82 -4.24 -18.20 -4.58
C ARG A 82 -3.73 -17.52 -5.84
N ARG A 83 -3.56 -18.27 -6.91
CA ARG A 83 -3.22 -17.73 -8.23
C ARG A 83 -4.51 -17.37 -8.97
N ILE A 84 -4.94 -16.14 -8.81
CA ILE A 84 -6.13 -15.59 -9.46
C ILE A 84 -5.67 -14.73 -10.64
N ASN A 85 -6.37 -14.78 -11.76
CA ASN A 85 -6.18 -13.84 -12.85
C ASN A 85 -6.99 -12.57 -12.52
N TRP A 86 -6.29 -11.52 -12.10
CA TRP A 86 -6.91 -10.28 -11.64
C TRP A 86 -7.24 -9.37 -12.82
N GLU A 87 -8.43 -8.78 -12.80
CA GLU A 87 -8.88 -7.80 -13.78
C GLU A 87 -9.38 -6.54 -13.06
N ILE A 88 -8.94 -5.35 -13.50
CA ILE A 88 -9.28 -4.06 -12.86
C ILE A 88 -10.26 -3.30 -13.74
N TYR A 89 -11.30 -2.78 -13.12
CA TYR A 89 -12.35 -1.97 -13.74
C TYR A 89 -12.52 -0.64 -13.02
N LEU A 90 -12.72 0.43 -13.79
CA LEU A 90 -13.09 1.74 -13.26
C LEU A 90 -14.58 1.96 -13.47
N VAL A 91 -15.26 2.41 -12.42
CA VAL A 91 -16.69 2.73 -12.42
C VAL A 91 -16.86 4.24 -12.24
N LYS A 92 -17.61 4.87 -13.13
CA LYS A 92 -17.89 6.31 -13.08
C LYS A 92 -18.98 6.63 -12.06
N THR A 93 -18.59 6.92 -10.83
CA THR A 93 -19.47 7.37 -9.74
C THR A 93 -18.68 8.15 -8.72
N GLU A 94 -19.33 9.11 -8.05
CA GLU A 94 -18.72 9.88 -6.96
C GLU A 94 -18.69 9.14 -5.62
N ALA A 95 -19.29 7.95 -5.53
CA ALA A 95 -19.24 7.13 -4.33
C ALA A 95 -17.79 6.75 -4.01
N LEU A 96 -17.43 6.76 -2.73
CA LEU A 96 -16.10 6.33 -2.26
C LEU A 96 -16.11 4.81 -2.09
N ASN A 97 -15.95 4.06 -3.18
CA ASN A 97 -16.02 2.60 -3.13
C ASN A 97 -14.94 1.90 -3.97
N ALA A 98 -14.53 0.74 -3.48
CA ALA A 98 -13.88 -0.32 -4.25
C ALA A 98 -14.47 -1.65 -3.79
N PHE A 99 -14.46 -2.66 -4.64
CA PHE A 99 -14.94 -3.99 -4.30
C PHE A 99 -14.36 -5.04 -5.23
N CYS A 100 -14.37 -6.29 -4.81
CA CYS A 100 -13.92 -7.41 -5.62
C CYS A 100 -14.98 -8.49 -5.73
N LEU A 101 -15.35 -8.84 -6.97
CA LEU A 101 -16.22 -9.98 -7.24
C LEU A 101 -15.42 -11.29 -7.19
N PRO A 102 -16.09 -12.44 -6.94
CA PRO A 102 -15.46 -13.75 -7.05
C PRO A 102 -14.72 -13.92 -8.39
N GLY A 103 -13.56 -14.59 -8.34
CA GLY A 103 -12.75 -14.83 -9.54
C GLY A 103 -11.75 -13.73 -9.89
N GLY A 104 -11.69 -12.63 -9.11
CA GLY A 104 -10.62 -11.64 -9.22
C GLY A 104 -10.95 -10.38 -10.02
N PHE A 105 -12.22 -10.02 -10.16
CA PHE A 105 -12.67 -8.80 -10.82
C PHE A 105 -12.73 -7.66 -9.81
N ILE A 106 -11.75 -6.74 -9.86
CA ILE A 106 -11.59 -5.63 -8.93
C ILE A 106 -12.17 -4.37 -9.53
N PHE A 107 -13.01 -3.66 -8.78
CA PHE A 107 -13.64 -2.43 -9.19
C PHE A 107 -13.19 -1.27 -8.31
N PHE A 108 -12.83 -0.15 -8.93
CA PHE A 108 -12.58 1.13 -8.27
C PHE A 108 -13.54 2.16 -8.82
N THR A 109 -14.16 2.94 -7.94
CA THR A 109 -14.96 4.09 -8.37
C THR A 109 -14.08 5.30 -8.66
N THR A 110 -14.52 6.19 -9.54
CA THR A 110 -13.81 7.47 -9.75
C THR A 110 -13.76 8.29 -8.46
N GLY A 111 -14.79 8.18 -7.60
CA GLY A 111 -14.82 8.88 -6.32
C GLY A 111 -13.68 8.48 -5.39
N ILE A 112 -13.38 7.17 -5.24
CA ILE A 112 -12.26 6.74 -4.38
C ILE A 112 -10.91 7.11 -4.97
N ILE A 113 -10.75 7.05 -6.31
CA ILE A 113 -9.53 7.48 -6.99
C ILE A 113 -9.28 8.97 -6.76
N ASP A 114 -10.34 9.79 -6.80
CA ASP A 114 -10.24 11.24 -6.56
C ASP A 114 -9.96 11.56 -5.09
N ALA A 115 -10.46 10.75 -4.16
CA ALA A 115 -10.25 10.94 -2.73
C ALA A 115 -8.84 10.55 -2.32
N LEU A 116 -8.37 9.36 -2.71
CA LEU A 116 -7.08 8.83 -2.31
C LEU A 116 -5.96 9.36 -3.21
N LYS A 117 -5.01 10.05 -2.62
CA LYS A 117 -3.94 10.74 -3.36
C LYS A 117 -2.63 9.98 -3.42
N THR A 118 -2.47 8.92 -2.64
CA THR A 118 -1.20 8.22 -2.50
C THR A 118 -1.28 6.76 -2.95
N ASP A 119 -0.16 6.27 -3.48
CA ASP A 119 -0.06 4.86 -3.89
C ASP A 119 -0.18 3.92 -2.69
N SER A 120 0.22 4.36 -1.50
CA SER A 120 0.11 3.54 -0.28
C SER A 120 -1.33 3.36 0.17
N GLU A 121 -2.18 4.39 0.08
CA GLU A 121 -3.61 4.29 0.38
C GLU A 121 -4.34 3.46 -0.68
N LEU A 122 -4.06 3.69 -1.98
CA LEU A 122 -4.62 2.87 -3.05
C LEU A 122 -4.20 1.40 -2.94
N ALA A 123 -2.94 1.14 -2.56
CA ALA A 123 -2.46 -0.20 -2.32
C ALA A 123 -3.14 -0.86 -1.10
N ALA A 124 -3.46 -0.08 -0.05
CA ALA A 124 -4.18 -0.58 1.11
C ALA A 124 -5.60 -1.01 0.75
N VAL A 125 -6.34 -0.20 -0.03
CA VAL A 125 -7.65 -0.58 -0.56
C VAL A 125 -7.53 -1.83 -1.42
N MET A 126 -6.62 -1.82 -2.40
CA MET A 126 -6.45 -2.96 -3.30
C MET A 126 -6.08 -4.24 -2.58
N ALA A 127 -5.16 -4.20 -1.61
CA ALA A 127 -4.77 -5.36 -0.83
C ALA A 127 -5.96 -5.92 -0.05
N HIS A 128 -6.76 -5.06 0.58
CA HIS A 128 -7.97 -5.44 1.30
C HIS A 128 -8.98 -6.16 0.38
N GLU A 129 -9.28 -5.58 -0.78
CA GLU A 129 -10.22 -6.16 -1.76
C GLU A 129 -9.69 -7.48 -2.35
N MET A 130 -8.40 -7.55 -2.64
CA MET A 130 -7.78 -8.79 -3.10
C MET A 130 -7.93 -9.92 -2.08
N ILE A 131 -7.79 -9.63 -0.77
CA ILE A 131 -7.99 -10.64 0.27
C ILE A 131 -9.45 -11.12 0.30
N HIS A 132 -10.44 -10.25 0.12
CA HIS A 132 -11.83 -10.68 0.05
C HIS A 132 -12.06 -11.74 -1.04
N ALA A 133 -11.48 -11.57 -2.22
CA ALA A 133 -11.56 -12.58 -3.28
C ALA A 133 -10.66 -13.80 -3.00
N ASP A 134 -9.43 -13.58 -2.54
CA ASP A 134 -8.48 -14.66 -2.22
C ASP A 134 -9.03 -15.62 -1.15
N ARG A 135 -9.80 -15.09 -0.19
CA ARG A 135 -10.46 -15.84 0.89
C ARG A 135 -11.92 -16.22 0.61
N LYS A 136 -12.44 -15.92 -0.58
CA LYS A 136 -13.82 -16.24 -1.02
C LYS A 136 -14.88 -15.61 -0.09
N HIS A 137 -14.63 -14.42 0.49
CA HIS A 137 -15.49 -13.86 1.54
C HIS A 137 -16.94 -13.67 1.08
N ALA A 138 -17.18 -13.14 -0.13
CA ALA A 138 -18.54 -12.97 -0.66
C ALA A 138 -19.29 -14.29 -0.80
N LEU A 139 -18.60 -15.33 -1.28
CA LEU A 139 -19.20 -16.66 -1.42
C LEU A 139 -19.45 -17.32 -0.06
N ARG A 140 -18.50 -17.18 0.89
CA ARG A 140 -18.67 -17.68 2.26
C ARG A 140 -19.86 -17.03 2.94
N MET A 141 -19.97 -15.71 2.86
CA MET A 141 -21.06 -14.94 3.46
C MET A 141 -22.42 -15.32 2.86
N ALA A 142 -22.51 -15.46 1.52
CA ALA A 142 -23.72 -15.90 0.86
C ALA A 142 -24.10 -17.35 1.26
N ALA A 143 -23.12 -18.27 1.29
CA ALA A 143 -23.34 -19.65 1.69
C ALA A 143 -23.83 -19.77 3.13
N ASP A 144 -23.24 -19.00 4.06
CA ASP A 144 -23.64 -18.97 5.46
C ASP A 144 -25.07 -18.42 5.64
N THR A 145 -25.42 -17.37 4.89
CA THR A 145 -26.77 -16.78 4.89
C THR A 145 -27.80 -17.78 4.38
N ASP A 146 -27.51 -18.48 3.28
CA ASP A 146 -28.41 -19.44 2.66
C ASP A 146 -28.32 -20.83 3.33
N LYS A 147 -27.46 -21.00 4.34
CA LYS A 147 -27.22 -22.26 5.08
C LYS A 147 -26.86 -23.44 4.18
N VAL A 148 -26.06 -23.17 3.17
CA VAL A 148 -25.54 -24.15 2.18
C VAL A 148 -24.03 -24.23 2.20
N THR A 149 -23.44 -25.28 1.61
CA THR A 149 -22.01 -25.34 1.41
C THR A 149 -21.58 -24.49 0.20
N LEU A 150 -20.33 -24.03 0.17
CA LEU A 150 -19.78 -23.29 -0.99
C LEU A 150 -19.94 -24.06 -2.30
N GLY A 151 -19.73 -25.39 -2.26
CA GLY A 151 -19.94 -26.24 -3.43
C GLY A 151 -21.38 -26.28 -3.90
N ALA A 152 -22.35 -26.41 -2.97
CA ALA A 152 -23.76 -26.37 -3.28
C ALA A 152 -24.20 -25.01 -3.83
N LEU A 153 -23.72 -23.90 -3.22
CA LEU A 153 -23.97 -22.54 -3.72
C LEU A 153 -23.51 -22.40 -5.17
N ALA A 154 -22.26 -22.82 -5.48
CA ALA A 154 -21.73 -22.75 -6.83
C ALA A 154 -22.57 -23.57 -7.82
N VAL A 155 -22.97 -24.78 -7.47
CA VAL A 155 -23.84 -25.61 -8.30
C VAL A 155 -25.19 -24.93 -8.53
N MET A 156 -25.81 -24.37 -7.49
CA MET A 156 -27.11 -23.67 -7.60
C MET A 156 -27.01 -22.47 -8.59
N ILE A 157 -25.94 -21.67 -8.52
CA ILE A 157 -25.76 -20.55 -9.43
C ILE A 157 -25.48 -21.04 -10.87
N LEU A 158 -24.60 -22.01 -11.03
CA LEU A 158 -24.11 -22.43 -12.35
C LEU A 158 -25.11 -23.29 -13.10
N SER A 159 -25.98 -24.04 -12.40
CA SER A 159 -27.04 -24.83 -13.02
C SER A 159 -28.09 -23.99 -13.76
N GLY A 160 -28.18 -22.69 -13.44
CA GLY A 160 -29.17 -21.80 -14.06
C GLY A 160 -30.60 -22.03 -13.65
N GLY A 161 -30.82 -22.74 -12.53
CA GLY A 161 -32.19 -22.98 -11.97
C GLY A 161 -32.86 -21.66 -11.51
N ALA A 162 -34.15 -21.75 -11.16
CA ALA A 162 -34.94 -20.57 -10.80
C ALA A 162 -34.37 -19.73 -9.65
N ALA A 163 -33.60 -20.33 -8.72
CA ALA A 163 -32.92 -19.65 -7.62
C ALA A 163 -31.62 -18.97 -8.03
N ALA A 164 -31.00 -19.36 -9.15
CA ALA A 164 -29.66 -18.87 -9.55
C ALA A 164 -29.57 -17.35 -9.66
N PRO A 165 -30.51 -16.61 -10.27
CA PRO A 165 -30.44 -15.15 -10.37
C PRO A 165 -30.49 -14.47 -8.98
N VAL A 166 -31.30 -14.99 -8.05
CA VAL A 166 -31.45 -14.41 -6.70
C VAL A 166 -30.17 -14.61 -5.89
N ILE A 167 -29.60 -15.81 -5.93
CA ILE A 167 -28.35 -16.13 -5.22
C ILE A 167 -27.19 -15.34 -5.82
N LEU A 168 -27.13 -15.23 -7.15
CA LEU A 168 -26.10 -14.44 -7.83
C LEU A 168 -26.19 -12.96 -7.46
N ALA A 169 -27.41 -12.40 -7.43
CA ALA A 169 -27.63 -11.03 -7.00
C ALA A 169 -27.20 -10.83 -5.54
N HIS A 170 -27.46 -11.80 -4.66
CA HIS A 170 -27.02 -11.76 -3.27
C HIS A 170 -25.49 -11.78 -3.14
N VAL A 171 -24.78 -12.66 -3.86
CA VAL A 171 -23.30 -12.69 -3.89
C VAL A 171 -22.74 -11.36 -4.40
N ALA A 172 -23.30 -10.83 -5.48
CA ALA A 172 -22.89 -9.52 -6.02
C ALA A 172 -23.17 -8.39 -5.02
N GLN A 173 -24.34 -8.37 -4.40
CA GLN A 173 -24.69 -7.39 -3.38
C GLN A 173 -23.71 -7.44 -2.20
N VAL A 174 -23.43 -8.61 -1.63
CA VAL A 174 -22.46 -8.76 -0.54
C VAL A 174 -21.10 -8.18 -0.94
N ALA A 175 -20.61 -8.50 -2.14
CA ALA A 175 -19.33 -7.99 -2.64
C ALA A 175 -19.33 -6.46 -2.81
N ILE A 176 -20.39 -5.91 -3.45
CA ILE A 176 -20.48 -4.47 -3.77
C ILE A 176 -20.70 -3.64 -2.51
N THR A 177 -21.56 -4.12 -1.60
CA THR A 177 -21.87 -3.41 -0.36
C THR A 177 -20.92 -3.77 0.76
N SER A 178 -20.02 -4.72 0.53
CA SER A 178 -19.02 -5.19 1.50
C SER A 178 -19.62 -5.49 2.90
N ALA A 179 -20.86 -6.00 2.91
CA ALA A 179 -21.61 -6.31 4.14
C ALA A 179 -21.03 -7.56 4.83
N TYR A 180 -19.72 -7.56 5.05
CA TYR A 180 -18.99 -8.65 5.67
C TYR A 180 -19.10 -8.62 7.20
N THR A 181 -18.88 -9.77 7.83
CA THR A 181 -18.79 -9.82 9.29
C THR A 181 -17.48 -9.18 9.77
N LEU A 182 -17.47 -8.77 11.05
CA LEU A 182 -16.25 -8.17 11.66
C LEU A 182 -15.05 -9.12 11.59
N GLU A 183 -15.26 -10.43 11.63
CA GLU A 183 -14.21 -11.44 11.52
C GLU A 183 -13.60 -11.47 10.12
N LEU A 184 -14.43 -11.38 9.07
CA LEU A 184 -13.98 -11.35 7.68
C LEU A 184 -13.25 -10.05 7.37
N GLU A 185 -13.72 -8.93 7.92
CA GLU A 185 -13.02 -7.64 7.84
C GLU A 185 -11.66 -7.69 8.53
N ALA A 186 -11.59 -8.23 9.75
CA ALA A 186 -10.34 -8.38 10.49
C ALA A 186 -9.36 -9.31 9.77
N GLU A 187 -9.85 -10.37 9.11
CA GLU A 187 -9.02 -11.22 8.25
C GLU A 187 -8.47 -10.44 7.06
N ALA A 188 -9.32 -9.67 6.37
CA ALA A 188 -8.93 -8.88 5.20
C ALA A 188 -7.91 -7.79 5.57
N ASP A 189 -8.12 -7.07 6.66
CA ASP A 189 -7.19 -6.04 7.14
C ASP A 189 -5.83 -6.63 7.53
N ARG A 190 -5.83 -7.71 8.30
CA ARG A 190 -4.59 -8.34 8.77
C ARG A 190 -3.76 -8.89 7.62
N LEU A 191 -4.39 -9.62 6.69
CA LEU A 191 -3.69 -10.19 5.54
C LEU A 191 -3.32 -9.13 4.50
N GLY A 192 -4.18 -8.11 4.32
CA GLY A 192 -3.89 -6.95 3.48
C GLY A 192 -2.68 -6.17 4.01
N LEU A 193 -2.61 -5.95 5.33
CA LEU A 193 -1.45 -5.33 5.97
C LEU A 193 -0.16 -6.15 5.78
N ASP A 194 -0.26 -7.49 5.87
CA ASP A 194 0.86 -8.39 5.57
C ASP A 194 1.33 -8.25 4.11
N ALA A 195 0.39 -8.15 3.17
CA ALA A 195 0.69 -7.96 1.76
C ALA A 195 1.37 -6.60 1.49
N LEU A 196 0.91 -5.52 2.12
CA LEU A 196 1.55 -4.20 2.04
C LEU A 196 3.01 -4.25 2.51
N ILE A 197 3.26 -4.83 3.69
CA ILE A 197 4.62 -4.96 4.24
C ILE A 197 5.52 -5.73 3.27
N LYS A 198 5.08 -6.87 2.78
CA LYS A 198 5.86 -7.75 1.90
C LYS A 198 6.09 -7.15 0.51
N SER A 199 5.14 -6.38 -0.01
CA SER A 199 5.24 -5.73 -1.33
C SER A 199 6.06 -4.45 -1.30
N GLY A 200 6.48 -3.97 -0.09
CA GLY A 200 7.24 -2.74 0.08
C GLY A 200 6.41 -1.47 -0.06
N TYR A 201 5.08 -1.55 0.02
CA TYR A 201 4.24 -0.38 0.26
C TYR A 201 4.28 -0.01 1.74
N SER A 202 4.10 1.28 2.05
CA SER A 202 3.99 1.70 3.45
C SER A 202 2.75 1.07 4.10
N PRO A 203 2.89 0.24 5.12
CA PRO A 203 1.72 -0.32 5.82
C PRO A 203 0.92 0.76 6.57
N THR A 204 1.53 1.92 6.85
CA THR A 204 0.83 3.09 7.36
C THR A 204 -0.24 3.60 6.39
N GLY A 205 -0.18 3.20 5.10
CA GLY A 205 -1.23 3.49 4.12
C GLY A 205 -2.60 2.98 4.53
N MET A 206 -2.69 1.85 5.21
CA MET A 206 -3.96 1.35 5.76
C MET A 206 -4.45 2.21 6.93
N ILE A 207 -3.54 2.70 7.76
CA ILE A 207 -3.87 3.60 8.87
C ILE A 207 -4.39 4.94 8.32
N THR A 208 -3.66 5.58 7.41
CA THR A 208 -4.07 6.86 6.82
C THR A 208 -5.36 6.73 5.99
N LEU A 209 -5.60 5.59 5.37
CA LEU A 209 -6.86 5.26 4.71
C LEU A 209 -8.03 5.31 5.71
N PHE A 210 -7.94 4.60 6.83
CA PHE A 210 -9.00 4.61 7.85
C PHE A 210 -9.20 6.01 8.44
N GLU A 211 -8.11 6.71 8.73
CA GLU A 211 -8.15 8.10 9.22
C GLU A 211 -8.81 9.05 8.22
N HIS A 212 -8.49 8.90 6.94
CA HIS A 212 -9.10 9.66 5.85
C HIS A 212 -10.60 9.44 5.82
N PHE A 213 -10.96 8.24 5.92
CA PHE A 213 -12.35 7.82 5.89
C PHE A 213 -13.12 8.37 7.09
N MET A 214 -12.70 8.17 8.29
CA MET A 214 -13.33 8.76 9.47
C MET A 214 -13.47 10.29 9.36
N ALA A 215 -12.51 10.96 8.72
CA ALA A 215 -12.56 12.39 8.51
C ALA A 215 -13.62 12.81 7.48
N GLU A 216 -13.83 12.03 6.43
CA GLU A 216 -14.89 12.29 5.44
C GLU A 216 -16.27 12.04 6.04
N GLU A 217 -16.47 10.97 6.79
CA GLU A 217 -17.72 10.70 7.52
C GLU A 217 -18.10 11.86 8.45
N TYR A 218 -17.13 12.40 9.17
CA TYR A 218 -17.36 13.54 10.05
C TYR A 218 -17.78 14.83 9.30
N LYS A 219 -17.26 15.06 8.09
CA LYS A 219 -17.57 16.25 7.28
C LYS A 219 -18.97 16.21 6.68
N GLN A 220 -19.45 15.05 6.29
CA GLN A 220 -20.71 14.90 5.55
C GLN A 220 -21.50 13.65 6.01
N PRO A 221 -22.09 13.67 7.19
CA PRO A 221 -22.72 12.48 7.79
C PRO A 221 -23.95 11.95 7.03
N ILE A 222 -24.42 12.64 6.00
CA ILE A 222 -25.63 12.28 5.21
C ILE A 222 -25.26 11.74 3.81
N ARG A 223 -23.99 11.78 3.41
CA ARG A 223 -23.57 11.28 2.10
C ARG A 223 -23.45 9.75 2.12
N ASP A 224 -23.84 9.12 1.02
CA ASP A 224 -23.51 7.68 0.81
C ASP A 224 -22.01 7.55 0.57
N TYR A 225 -21.29 7.03 1.54
CA TYR A 225 -19.83 6.88 1.52
C TYR A 225 -19.36 5.54 0.96
N GLY A 226 -20.26 4.71 0.39
CA GLY A 226 -19.90 3.45 -0.21
C GLY A 226 -19.18 2.53 0.79
N ILE A 227 -17.87 2.36 0.69
CA ILE A 227 -17.03 1.51 1.55
C ILE A 227 -17.27 1.72 3.06
N TYR A 228 -17.62 2.95 3.48
CA TYR A 228 -17.84 3.26 4.88
C TYR A 228 -19.06 2.63 5.49
N MET A 229 -20.16 2.71 4.75
CA MET A 229 -21.42 2.10 5.17
C MET A 229 -21.34 0.56 5.11
N ASN A 230 -20.36 0.06 4.35
CA ASN A 230 -20.30 -1.33 3.94
C ASN A 230 -19.24 -2.14 4.71
N HIS A 231 -18.21 -1.47 5.25
CA HIS A 231 -17.18 -2.08 6.09
C HIS A 231 -17.31 -1.58 7.52
N PRO A 232 -17.98 -2.29 8.41
CA PRO A 232 -18.32 -1.81 9.74
C PRO A 232 -17.09 -1.54 10.61
N ASP A 233 -17.27 -0.58 11.55
CA ASP A 233 -16.38 -0.34 12.70
C ASP A 233 -14.96 0.14 12.35
N THR A 234 -14.85 1.14 11.45
CA THR A 234 -13.57 1.76 11.06
C THR A 234 -12.66 2.13 12.25
N PRO A 235 -13.16 2.69 13.37
CA PRO A 235 -12.32 2.96 14.54
C PRO A 235 -11.63 1.72 15.12
N LYS A 236 -12.34 0.60 15.27
CA LYS A 236 -11.74 -0.64 15.78
C LYS A 236 -10.76 -1.27 14.79
N ARG A 237 -11.04 -1.15 13.49
CA ARG A 237 -10.13 -1.59 12.42
C ARG A 237 -8.83 -0.78 12.46
N LEU A 238 -8.91 0.53 12.63
CA LEU A 238 -7.75 1.42 12.84
C LEU A 238 -6.94 0.99 14.06
N GLU A 239 -7.59 0.80 15.22
CA GLU A 239 -6.92 0.35 16.46
C GLU A 239 -6.20 -0.99 16.27
N ALA A 240 -6.84 -1.95 15.58
CA ALA A 240 -6.25 -3.25 15.28
C ALA A 240 -5.03 -3.13 14.36
N ALA A 241 -5.09 -2.31 13.30
CA ALA A 241 -3.96 -2.07 12.41
C ALA A 241 -2.78 -1.42 13.15
N VAL A 242 -3.03 -0.40 13.97
CA VAL A 242 -2.02 0.25 14.83
C VAL A 242 -1.37 -0.77 15.76
N LYS A 243 -2.17 -1.61 16.43
CA LYS A 243 -1.68 -2.65 17.33
C LYS A 243 -0.75 -3.64 16.61
N ILE A 244 -1.16 -4.13 15.43
CA ILE A 244 -0.34 -5.06 14.63
C ILE A 244 1.02 -4.43 14.28
N LEU A 245 1.06 -3.16 13.86
CA LEU A 245 2.33 -2.49 13.52
C LEU A 245 3.21 -2.30 14.77
N HIS A 246 2.63 -1.94 15.91
CA HIS A 246 3.37 -1.83 17.17
C HIS A 246 3.96 -3.17 17.63
N GLU A 247 3.18 -4.26 17.57
CA GLU A 247 3.64 -5.61 17.94
C GLU A 247 4.78 -6.09 17.03
N ARG A 248 4.82 -5.63 15.79
CA ARG A 248 5.87 -5.94 14.83
C ARG A 248 7.03 -4.94 14.84
N HIS A 249 7.00 -3.95 15.71
CA HIS A 249 8.00 -2.86 15.78
C HIS A 249 8.15 -2.09 14.46
N ILE A 250 7.06 -1.95 13.70
CA ILE A 250 7.02 -1.18 12.46
C ILE A 250 6.57 0.25 12.80
N PRO A 251 7.36 1.27 12.46
CA PRO A 251 7.00 2.65 12.75
C PRO A 251 5.78 3.09 11.93
N ILE A 252 4.92 3.92 12.54
CA ILE A 252 3.77 4.53 11.88
C ILE A 252 4.19 5.88 11.31
N GLU A 253 4.43 5.92 10.00
CA GLU A 253 4.96 7.07 9.28
C GLU A 253 3.87 7.71 8.39
N ARG A 254 2.92 8.41 9.03
CA ARG A 254 1.76 8.99 8.35
C ARG A 254 2.14 9.95 7.22
N LYS A 255 3.09 10.84 7.46
CA LYS A 255 3.51 11.83 6.48
C LYS A 255 4.19 11.18 5.28
N TYR A 256 5.02 10.18 5.51
CA TYR A 256 5.62 9.40 4.43
C TYR A 256 4.55 8.68 3.60
N SER A 257 3.60 8.04 4.25
CA SER A 257 2.47 7.36 3.60
C SER A 257 1.62 8.32 2.77
N LEU A 258 1.37 9.53 3.28
CA LEU A 258 0.64 10.58 2.57
C LEU A 258 1.46 11.31 1.49
N GLY A 259 2.71 10.92 1.29
CA GLY A 259 3.59 11.59 0.35
C GLY A 259 3.96 13.02 0.75
N LEU A 260 3.87 13.34 2.05
CA LEU A 260 4.18 14.64 2.61
C LEU A 260 5.60 14.69 3.16
N LEU A 261 6.19 15.86 3.08
CA LEU A 261 7.51 16.18 3.62
C LEU A 261 8.60 15.23 3.10
N ARG A 262 8.48 14.79 1.85
CA ARG A 262 9.46 13.94 1.18
C ARG A 262 10.70 14.73 0.83
N THR A 263 11.84 14.28 1.29
CA THR A 263 13.13 14.91 1.03
C THR A 263 13.75 14.35 -0.25
N GLU A 264 14.37 15.23 -1.02
CA GLU A 264 15.07 14.88 -2.26
C GLU A 264 16.32 15.74 -2.40
N ILE A 265 17.47 15.12 -2.73
CA ILE A 265 18.68 15.85 -3.11
C ILE A 265 18.69 15.97 -4.63
N LYS A 266 18.72 17.24 -5.12
CA LYS A 266 18.87 17.56 -6.54
C LYS A 266 20.24 18.19 -6.79
N GLU A 267 20.89 17.73 -7.85
CA GLU A 267 22.18 18.25 -8.27
C GLU A 267 22.04 19.08 -9.54
N GLY A 268 22.42 20.32 -9.45
CA GLY A 268 22.63 21.20 -10.59
C GLY A 268 24.06 21.09 -11.15
N THR A 269 24.41 22.01 -12.03
CA THR A 269 25.76 22.08 -12.63
C THR A 269 26.80 22.42 -11.59
N ASN A 270 26.59 23.47 -10.78
CA ASN A 270 27.54 24.03 -9.80
C ASN A 270 27.01 24.00 -8.36
N ASP A 271 25.77 23.58 -8.15
CA ASP A 271 25.09 23.58 -6.88
C ASP A 271 24.47 22.22 -6.57
N ILE A 272 24.14 22.03 -5.33
CA ILE A 272 23.39 20.90 -4.81
C ILE A 272 22.31 21.42 -3.86
N ALA A 273 21.11 20.89 -3.95
CA ALA A 273 19.96 21.33 -3.19
C ALA A 273 19.27 20.18 -2.48
N LEU A 274 18.89 20.39 -1.23
CA LEU A 274 17.95 19.55 -0.51
C LEU A 274 16.56 20.17 -0.60
N ASN A 275 15.67 19.49 -1.27
CA ASN A 275 14.28 19.89 -1.44
C ASN A 275 13.38 19.05 -0.54
N ILE A 276 12.26 19.62 -0.11
CA ILE A 276 11.18 18.93 0.58
C ILE A 276 9.89 19.25 -0.17
N ASP A 277 9.16 18.23 -0.62
CA ASP A 277 7.97 18.37 -1.48
C ASP A 277 8.21 19.29 -2.68
N GLY A 278 9.38 19.17 -3.30
CA GLY A 278 9.80 19.99 -4.44
C GLY A 278 10.20 21.43 -4.09
N GLN A 279 10.02 21.89 -2.85
CA GLN A 279 10.45 23.22 -2.40
C GLN A 279 11.90 23.17 -1.89
N ASN A 280 12.72 24.13 -2.33
CA ASN A 280 14.10 24.23 -1.88
C ASN A 280 14.18 24.63 -0.40
N VAL A 281 14.93 23.86 0.37
CA VAL A 281 15.15 24.11 1.82
C VAL A 281 16.60 24.48 2.10
N ILE A 282 17.55 23.77 1.46
CA ILE A 282 18.98 23.99 1.62
C ILE A 282 19.63 23.99 0.26
N THR A 283 20.50 24.94 0.00
CA THR A 283 21.35 24.98 -1.21
C THR A 283 22.80 25.11 -0.78
N GLY A 284 23.71 24.48 -1.52
CA GLY A 284 25.15 24.62 -1.31
C GLY A 284 25.93 24.44 -2.61
N ARG A 285 27.22 24.75 -2.60
CA ARG A 285 28.12 24.47 -3.73
C ARG A 285 28.29 22.97 -3.89
N LYS A 286 28.31 22.49 -5.13
CA LYS A 286 28.47 21.07 -5.44
C LYS A 286 29.90 20.60 -5.20
N THR A 287 30.18 20.16 -3.98
CA THR A 287 31.41 19.48 -3.58
C THR A 287 31.13 18.14 -2.93
N PRO A 288 32.11 17.21 -2.87
CA PRO A 288 31.90 15.94 -2.15
C PRO A 288 31.53 16.13 -0.68
N GLU A 289 32.13 17.14 -0.01
CA GLU A 289 31.88 17.46 1.40
C GLU A 289 30.45 17.97 1.60
N THR A 290 30.00 18.89 0.75
CA THR A 290 28.61 19.40 0.79
C THR A 290 27.60 18.31 0.53
N ARG A 291 27.88 17.39 -0.42
CA ARG A 291 27.03 16.25 -0.69
C ARG A 291 26.91 15.34 0.53
N ALA A 292 28.02 14.98 1.18
CA ALA A 292 28.03 14.15 2.37
C ALA A 292 27.24 14.80 3.51
N LEU A 293 27.43 16.11 3.73
CA LEU A 293 26.71 16.87 4.74
C LEU A 293 25.20 16.93 4.45
N MET A 294 24.79 17.20 3.20
CA MET A 294 23.37 17.18 2.82
C MET A 294 22.74 15.80 2.96
N THR A 295 23.48 14.74 2.69
CA THR A 295 23.00 13.36 2.89
C THR A 295 22.75 13.07 4.37
N SER A 296 23.64 13.53 5.25
CA SER A 296 23.48 13.42 6.70
C SER A 296 22.28 14.24 7.21
N ILE A 297 22.17 15.50 6.76
CA ILE A 297 21.04 16.38 7.11
C ILE A 297 19.72 15.75 6.64
N ARG A 298 19.70 15.22 5.41
CA ARG A 298 18.53 14.53 4.89
C ARG A 298 18.08 13.38 5.78
N ALA A 299 19.01 12.52 6.18
CA ALA A 299 18.70 11.37 7.03
C ALA A 299 18.09 11.78 8.38
N GLU A 300 18.59 12.86 8.99
CA GLU A 300 18.01 13.40 10.21
C GLU A 300 16.64 14.03 9.95
N LEU A 301 16.47 14.80 8.87
CA LEU A 301 15.18 15.39 8.52
C LEU A 301 14.13 14.31 8.21
N ASP A 302 14.47 13.25 7.46
CA ASP A 302 13.55 12.14 7.16
C ASP A 302 13.01 11.51 8.44
N LYS A 303 13.81 11.41 9.49
CA LYS A 303 13.43 10.87 10.78
C LYS A 303 12.48 11.81 11.55
N TYR A 304 12.87 13.10 11.69
CA TYR A 304 12.12 14.01 12.55
C TYR A 304 10.89 14.64 11.87
N LEU A 305 10.89 14.79 10.55
CA LEU A 305 9.73 15.31 9.82
C LEU A 305 8.51 14.38 9.85
N GLN A 306 8.67 13.11 10.24
CA GLN A 306 7.53 12.22 10.48
C GLN A 306 6.78 12.54 11.79
N LEU A 307 7.42 13.24 12.71
CA LEU A 307 6.81 13.68 13.96
C LEU A 307 5.91 14.90 13.77
N GLU A 308 4.93 15.09 14.66
CA GLU A 308 4.13 16.31 14.72
C GLU A 308 4.93 17.41 15.45
N LEU A 309 5.65 18.20 14.64
CA LEU A 309 6.53 19.25 15.17
C LEU A 309 5.79 20.56 15.40
N ALA A 310 5.82 21.09 16.60
CA ALA A 310 5.43 22.46 16.84
C ALA A 310 6.50 23.44 16.33
N PRO A 311 6.12 24.66 15.91
CA PRO A 311 7.09 25.62 15.33
C PRO A 311 8.25 25.97 16.26
N TYR A 312 8.05 25.92 17.58
CA TYR A 312 9.09 26.21 18.59
C TYR A 312 10.11 25.06 18.74
N GLU A 313 9.75 23.84 18.34
CA GLU A 313 10.67 22.70 18.38
C GLU A 313 11.75 22.79 17.29
N ILE A 314 11.52 23.60 16.25
CA ILE A 314 12.51 23.89 15.21
C ILE A 314 13.14 25.24 15.54
N HIS A 315 14.33 25.23 16.11
CA HIS A 315 14.98 26.45 16.57
C HIS A 315 16.45 26.50 16.15
N VAL A 316 17.00 27.72 16.19
CA VAL A 316 18.43 27.95 15.95
C VAL A 316 19.06 28.42 17.25
N GLU A 317 20.11 27.72 17.67
CA GLU A 317 20.92 28.08 18.82
C GLU A 317 22.40 28.09 18.43
N ARG A 318 23.11 29.17 18.78
CA ARG A 318 24.54 29.35 18.50
C ARG A 318 24.94 29.08 17.05
N GLY A 319 24.07 29.49 16.10
CA GLY A 319 24.33 29.32 14.67
C GLY A 319 24.11 27.87 14.15
N SER A 320 23.43 27.03 14.92
CA SER A 320 23.10 25.66 14.52
C SER A 320 21.60 25.43 14.64
N LEU A 321 21.05 24.67 13.69
CA LEU A 321 19.64 24.28 13.63
C LEU A 321 19.41 23.01 14.43
N TYR A 322 18.37 23.01 15.23
CA TYR A 322 17.90 21.86 16.02
C TYR A 322 16.42 21.57 15.78
N ILE A 323 16.05 20.30 15.96
CA ILE A 323 14.66 19.86 16.13
C ILE A 323 14.57 19.18 17.50
N GLY A 324 13.81 19.78 18.43
CA GLY A 324 13.91 19.43 19.84
C GLY A 324 15.36 19.62 20.33
N ASN A 325 15.94 18.58 20.92
CA ASN A 325 17.34 18.58 21.35
C ASN A 325 18.33 17.98 20.33
N HIS A 326 17.86 17.71 19.10
CA HIS A 326 18.65 17.01 18.09
C HIS A 326 19.26 18.00 17.09
N PHE A 327 20.57 17.95 16.94
CA PHE A 327 21.30 18.74 15.96
C PHE A 327 20.95 18.29 14.54
N ILE A 328 20.65 19.25 13.66
CA ILE A 328 20.32 19.02 12.25
C ILE A 328 21.40 19.58 11.32
N ALA A 329 21.71 20.86 11.46
CA ALA A 329 22.68 21.52 10.59
C ALA A 329 23.38 22.69 11.30
N GLY A 330 24.66 22.88 11.06
CA GLY A 330 25.42 24.06 11.47
C GLY A 330 25.72 25.01 10.30
N ASN A 331 26.42 26.10 10.59
CA ASN A 331 26.97 26.95 9.56
C ASN A 331 28.03 26.20 8.74
N ALA A 332 27.90 26.25 7.41
CA ALA A 332 28.88 25.71 6.49
C ALA A 332 29.08 26.71 5.34
N ASP A 333 30.35 26.92 4.94
CA ASP A 333 30.70 27.87 3.89
C ASP A 333 30.03 27.51 2.55
N GLY A 334 29.38 28.50 1.93
CA GLY A 334 28.69 28.33 0.66
C GLY A 334 27.37 27.56 0.75
N MET A 335 26.84 27.33 1.96
CA MET A 335 25.52 26.71 2.19
C MET A 335 24.52 27.71 2.75
N THR A 336 23.22 27.36 2.64
CA THR A 336 22.12 28.09 3.27
C THR A 336 22.35 28.15 4.79
N LYS A 337 22.15 29.31 5.39
CA LYS A 337 22.34 29.51 6.83
C LYS A 337 21.25 28.84 7.65
N PRO A 338 21.52 28.40 8.88
CA PRO A 338 20.54 27.72 9.76
C PRO A 338 19.23 28.47 9.97
N ASP A 339 19.24 29.81 10.06
CA ASP A 339 18.03 30.63 10.20
C ASP A 339 17.14 30.55 8.93
N ASP A 340 17.76 30.57 7.76
CA ASP A 340 17.04 30.45 6.49
C ASP A 340 16.53 29.03 6.30
N ILE A 341 17.29 28.01 6.70
CA ILE A 341 16.85 26.60 6.70
C ILE A 341 15.60 26.47 7.58
N ARG A 342 15.63 27.02 8.80
CA ARG A 342 14.48 27.03 9.71
C ARG A 342 13.25 27.66 9.07
N LYS A 343 13.40 28.84 8.47
CA LYS A 343 12.32 29.55 7.78
C LYS A 343 11.71 28.71 6.64
N ASN A 344 12.56 28.08 5.82
CA ASN A 344 12.14 27.25 4.71
C ASN A 344 11.42 25.98 5.20
N LEU A 345 11.94 25.32 6.24
CA LEU A 345 11.30 24.15 6.88
C LEU A 345 9.91 24.47 7.40
N LEU A 346 9.76 25.56 8.15
CA LEU A 346 8.44 25.98 8.68
C LEU A 346 7.45 26.27 7.55
N LYS A 347 7.91 26.88 6.45
CA LYS A 347 7.06 27.12 5.26
C LYS A 347 6.56 25.80 4.65
N VAL A 348 7.46 24.83 4.46
CA VAL A 348 7.09 23.53 3.87
C VAL A 348 6.15 22.75 4.80
N ILE A 349 6.44 22.71 6.10
CA ILE A 349 5.58 22.04 7.09
C ILE A 349 4.18 22.64 7.10
N ASN A 350 4.05 23.97 7.10
CA ASN A 350 2.76 24.63 7.06
C ASN A 350 2.00 24.38 5.74
N SER A 351 2.72 24.31 4.62
CA SER A 351 2.13 23.95 3.33
C SER A 351 1.58 22.52 3.34
N GLY A 352 2.32 21.57 3.93
CA GLY A 352 1.87 20.18 4.11
C GLY A 352 0.61 20.08 4.97
N ARG A 353 0.58 20.81 6.10
CA ARG A 353 -0.60 20.88 6.99
C ARG A 353 -1.83 21.45 6.31
N ALA A 354 -1.67 22.36 5.36
CA ALA A 354 -2.79 22.93 4.62
C ALA A 354 -3.39 21.91 3.62
N LYS A 355 -2.55 21.03 3.07
CA LYS A 355 -3.00 19.98 2.14
C LYS A 355 -3.79 18.86 2.85
N TYR A 356 -3.39 18.52 4.09
CA TYR A 356 -3.98 17.44 4.86
C TYR A 356 -4.35 17.92 6.28
N PRO A 357 -5.54 18.54 6.43
CA PRO A 357 -6.00 19.06 7.73
C PRO A 357 -6.19 17.97 8.80
N THR A 358 -6.31 16.71 8.39
CA THR A 358 -6.52 15.55 9.27
C THR A 358 -5.36 15.28 10.23
N SER A 359 -4.15 15.75 9.92
CA SER A 359 -3.04 15.70 10.88
C SER A 359 -3.31 16.45 12.20
N LYS A 360 -4.42 17.19 12.30
CA LYS A 360 -4.85 17.86 13.53
C LYS A 360 -5.64 16.98 14.51
N PHE A 361 -6.10 15.82 14.08
CA PHE A 361 -6.93 14.93 14.92
C PHE A 361 -6.11 13.92 15.72
N PHE A 362 -4.84 13.74 15.41
CA PHE A 362 -3.96 12.77 16.06
C PHE A 362 -2.83 13.51 16.79
N LYS A 363 -3.14 13.96 17.99
CA LYS A 363 -2.15 14.42 18.95
C LYS A 363 -1.68 13.26 19.82
#